data_3254ddf203e678faa3f136cc91f39fc1
#
_entry.id   3254ddf203e678faa3f136cc91f39fc1
#
_cell.length_a   1.000
_cell.length_b   1.000
_cell.length_c   1.000
_cell.angle_alpha   90.00
_cell.angle_beta   90.00
_cell.angle_gamma   90.00
#
_symmetry.space_group_name_H-M   'P 1'
#
loop_
_entity.id
_entity.type
_entity.pdbx_description
1 polymer ?
#
loop_
_entity_poly.entity_id
_entity_poly.type
_entity_poly.pdbx_seq_one_letter_code
_entity_poly.pdbx_strand_id
1 'polypeptide(L)'
;NVKDAVKDADIIVPNKLIIDKSVLEGSSVKMVCEAATGYNNVDIDYCKNAGIRVTNVSGYSTESVAQHTVALLLSVYEHLDYYCSYVESGEYTRSKKFSHVDCQFHEIAGKTWGIAGLGAIGRQTAKLAQAFGAEVIYYSASGNAYDVLYQRVDFDELLEKSDIISVHCPLNEKTQGLFRADAFKKM
;
A
#
# COMPACT_ATOMS: atom_id res chain seq x y z
N ASN A 1 21.48 -20.01 -11.53
CA ASN A 1 20.49 -19.69 -10.50
C ASN A 1 20.98 -18.48 -9.68
N VAL A 2 20.15 -17.94 -8.76
CA VAL A 2 20.54 -16.75 -7.97
C VAL A 2 21.76 -17.04 -7.09
N LYS A 3 21.84 -18.21 -6.47
CA LYS A 3 22.96 -18.61 -5.62
C LYS A 3 24.31 -18.58 -6.37
N ASP A 4 24.33 -19.05 -7.60
CA ASP A 4 25.55 -19.02 -8.39
C ASP A 4 25.96 -17.59 -8.78
N ALA A 5 24.96 -16.75 -9.07
CA ALA A 5 25.20 -15.35 -9.45
C ALA A 5 25.78 -14.50 -8.30
N VAL A 6 25.46 -14.83 -7.05
CA VAL A 6 25.93 -14.05 -5.89
C VAL A 6 27.19 -14.57 -5.23
N LYS A 7 27.68 -15.76 -5.65
CA LYS A 7 28.74 -16.50 -4.98
C LYS A 7 30.00 -15.67 -4.73
N ASP A 8 30.47 -14.95 -5.72
CA ASP A 8 31.71 -14.17 -5.69
C ASP A 8 31.45 -12.65 -5.63
N ALA A 9 30.18 -12.23 -5.35
CA ALA A 9 29.81 -10.84 -5.25
C ALA A 9 30.07 -10.31 -3.83
N ASP A 10 30.64 -9.13 -3.69
CA ASP A 10 30.76 -8.43 -2.40
C ASP A 10 29.46 -7.70 -2.03
N ILE A 11 28.74 -7.14 -3.03
CA ILE A 11 27.51 -6.38 -2.87
C ILE A 11 26.48 -6.87 -3.87
N ILE A 12 25.25 -7.05 -3.42
CA ILE A 12 24.13 -7.39 -4.29
C ILE A 12 23.03 -6.33 -4.18
N VAL A 13 22.35 -6.06 -5.31
CA VAL A 13 21.25 -5.11 -5.41
C VAL A 13 19.98 -5.84 -5.90
N PRO A 14 19.29 -6.55 -5.01
CA PRO A 14 18.09 -7.26 -5.38
C PRO A 14 16.87 -6.33 -5.43
N ASN A 15 15.81 -6.82 -6.11
CA ASN A 15 14.46 -6.29 -6.04
C ASN A 15 13.48 -7.45 -6.18
N LYS A 16 12.68 -7.72 -5.16
CA LYS A 16 11.65 -8.79 -5.10
C LYS A 16 12.17 -10.25 -5.16
N LEU A 17 13.46 -10.47 -5.30
CA LEU A 17 14.04 -11.81 -5.18
C LEU A 17 14.13 -12.20 -3.71
N ILE A 18 13.84 -13.46 -3.39
CA ILE A 18 14.07 -13.99 -2.05
C ILE A 18 15.58 -14.11 -1.83
N ILE A 19 16.06 -13.41 -0.82
CA ILE A 19 17.48 -13.39 -0.39
C ILE A 19 17.52 -13.93 1.04
N ASP A 20 17.59 -15.24 1.14
CA ASP A 20 17.61 -15.96 2.39
C ASP A 20 18.95 -16.71 2.61
N LYS A 21 19.02 -17.48 3.70
CA LYS A 21 20.19 -18.34 3.99
C LYS A 21 20.57 -19.22 2.81
N SER A 22 19.62 -19.79 2.06
CA SER A 22 19.90 -20.72 0.97
C SER A 22 20.66 -20.05 -0.20
N VAL A 23 20.44 -18.75 -0.37
CA VAL A 23 21.13 -17.92 -1.38
C VAL A 23 22.46 -17.41 -0.88
N LEU A 24 22.55 -16.97 0.38
CA LEU A 24 23.71 -16.24 0.92
C LEU A 24 24.78 -17.17 1.54
N GLU A 25 24.40 -18.36 1.97
CA GLU A 25 25.35 -19.28 2.63
C GLU A 25 26.49 -19.74 1.68
N GLY A 26 27.72 -19.44 2.09
CA GLY A 26 28.92 -19.73 1.30
C GLY A 26 29.23 -18.72 0.19
N SER A 27 28.50 -17.59 0.14
CA SER A 27 28.80 -16.47 -0.75
C SER A 27 29.80 -15.49 -0.12
N SER A 28 30.39 -14.62 -0.95
CA SER A 28 31.26 -13.52 -0.52
C SER A 28 30.50 -12.24 -0.15
N VAL A 29 29.17 -12.27 -0.12
CA VAL A 29 28.31 -11.09 0.06
C VAL A 29 28.51 -10.46 1.43
N LYS A 30 28.83 -9.17 1.43
CA LYS A 30 29.00 -8.33 2.62
C LYS A 30 27.84 -7.34 2.81
N MET A 31 27.11 -7.04 1.73
CA MET A 31 26.04 -6.06 1.75
C MET A 31 24.92 -6.42 0.75
N VAL A 32 23.69 -6.28 1.21
CA VAL A 32 22.46 -6.35 0.42
C VAL A 32 21.83 -4.97 0.36
N CYS A 33 21.69 -4.40 -0.84
CA CYS A 33 21.04 -3.11 -1.09
C CYS A 33 19.69 -3.36 -1.76
N GLU A 34 18.62 -3.56 -0.99
CA GLU A 34 17.28 -3.77 -1.55
C GLU A 34 16.81 -2.51 -2.31
N ALA A 35 16.60 -2.65 -3.63
CA ALA A 35 16.14 -1.56 -4.50
C ALA A 35 14.63 -1.32 -4.38
N ALA A 36 14.10 -1.32 -3.15
CA ALA A 36 12.71 -1.12 -2.82
C ALA A 36 12.55 -0.53 -1.41
N THR A 37 11.34 -0.07 -1.08
CA THR A 37 10.99 0.34 0.30
C THR A 37 10.78 -0.89 1.19
N GLY A 38 10.03 -1.90 0.72
CA GLY A 38 9.83 -3.16 1.43
C GLY A 38 11.01 -4.10 1.26
N TYR A 39 11.40 -4.78 2.32
CA TYR A 39 12.53 -5.72 2.36
C TYR A 39 12.17 -7.07 3.01
N ASN A 40 10.89 -7.42 3.02
CA ASN A 40 10.41 -8.70 3.56
C ASN A 40 10.85 -9.94 2.77
N ASN A 41 11.47 -9.75 1.60
CA ASN A 41 12.10 -10.76 0.78
C ASN A 41 13.55 -11.05 1.21
N VAL A 42 14.13 -10.29 2.16
CA VAL A 42 15.49 -10.49 2.69
C VAL A 42 15.40 -11.08 4.09
N ASP A 43 16.11 -12.16 4.35
CA ASP A 43 16.26 -12.77 5.68
C ASP A 43 17.19 -11.90 6.55
N ILE A 44 16.58 -10.94 7.24
CA ILE A 44 17.29 -9.97 8.08
C ILE A 44 18.03 -10.65 9.22
N ASP A 45 17.42 -11.66 9.84
CA ASP A 45 18.03 -12.36 10.99
C ASP A 45 19.27 -13.15 10.55
N TYR A 46 19.19 -13.83 9.43
CA TYR A 46 20.36 -14.49 8.85
C TYR A 46 21.46 -13.47 8.50
N CYS A 47 21.13 -12.40 7.80
CA CYS A 47 22.09 -11.35 7.43
C CYS A 47 22.80 -10.78 8.66
N LYS A 48 22.04 -10.46 9.72
CA LYS A 48 22.59 -9.95 10.97
C LYS A 48 23.56 -10.92 11.62
N ASN A 49 23.21 -12.20 11.69
CA ASN A 49 24.03 -13.24 12.30
C ASN A 49 25.30 -13.55 11.46
N ALA A 50 25.22 -13.40 10.13
CA ALA A 50 26.32 -13.58 9.21
C ALA A 50 27.20 -12.31 9.02
N GLY A 51 26.88 -11.19 9.69
CA GLY A 51 27.59 -9.93 9.55
C GLY A 51 27.36 -9.22 8.20
N ILE A 52 26.30 -9.57 7.47
CA ILE A 52 25.93 -8.97 6.19
C ILE A 52 25.10 -7.72 6.45
N ARG A 53 25.50 -6.59 5.92
CA ARG A 53 24.73 -5.34 6.03
C ARG A 53 23.52 -5.35 5.09
N VAL A 54 22.39 -4.83 5.55
CA VAL A 54 21.20 -4.68 4.70
C VAL A 54 20.77 -3.22 4.69
N THR A 55 20.52 -2.67 3.51
CA THR A 55 19.95 -1.34 3.30
C THR A 55 18.79 -1.42 2.33
N ASN A 56 17.88 -0.46 2.43
CA ASN A 56 16.75 -0.30 1.52
C ASN A 56 16.59 1.17 1.11
N VAL A 57 15.68 1.45 0.16
CA VAL A 57 15.36 2.82 -0.28
C VAL A 57 14.01 3.23 0.30
N SER A 58 14.04 3.98 1.40
CA SER A 58 12.83 4.48 2.04
C SER A 58 12.38 5.82 1.48
N GLY A 59 11.06 6.04 1.39
CA GLY A 59 10.47 7.36 1.11
C GLY A 59 10.38 7.77 -0.36
N TYR A 60 11.08 7.13 -1.29
CA TYR A 60 11.10 7.53 -2.70
C TYR A 60 9.72 7.43 -3.39
N SER A 61 8.88 6.52 -2.95
CA SER A 61 7.57 6.24 -3.55
C SER A 61 6.39 6.84 -2.78
N THR A 62 6.64 7.66 -1.76
CA THR A 62 5.57 8.20 -0.89
C THR A 62 4.48 8.90 -1.68
N GLU A 63 4.85 9.84 -2.53
CA GLU A 63 3.90 10.62 -3.33
C GLU A 63 3.21 9.76 -4.39
N SER A 64 3.97 8.93 -5.10
CA SER A 64 3.42 8.10 -6.18
C SER A 64 2.45 7.04 -5.67
N VAL A 65 2.73 6.41 -4.53
CA VAL A 65 1.82 5.41 -3.94
C VAL A 65 0.56 6.08 -3.39
N ALA A 66 0.68 7.23 -2.71
CA ALA A 66 -0.48 7.96 -2.23
C ALA A 66 -1.37 8.44 -3.38
N GLN A 67 -0.78 8.99 -4.45
CA GLN A 67 -1.49 9.37 -5.66
C GLN A 67 -2.21 8.17 -6.31
N HIS A 68 -1.53 7.03 -6.43
CA HIS A 68 -2.10 5.82 -7.02
C HIS A 68 -3.25 5.25 -6.18
N THR A 69 -3.15 5.34 -4.85
CA THR A 69 -4.25 4.96 -3.94
C THR A 69 -5.52 5.76 -4.23
N VAL A 70 -5.40 7.07 -4.40
CA VAL A 70 -6.54 7.94 -4.77
C VAL A 70 -7.05 7.61 -6.17
N ALA A 71 -6.15 7.38 -7.14
CA ALA A 71 -6.55 7.03 -8.51
C ALA A 71 -7.35 5.73 -8.57
N LEU A 72 -6.96 4.70 -7.81
CA LEU A 72 -7.70 3.45 -7.71
C LEU A 72 -9.09 3.65 -7.09
N LEU A 73 -9.19 4.44 -6.01
CA LEU A 73 -10.47 4.75 -5.40
C LEU A 73 -11.41 5.48 -6.37
N LEU A 74 -10.91 6.53 -7.03
CA LEU A 74 -11.70 7.30 -7.99
C LEU A 74 -12.14 6.42 -9.16
N SER A 75 -11.30 5.52 -9.65
CA SER A 75 -11.69 4.57 -10.72
C SER A 75 -12.90 3.72 -10.33
N VAL A 76 -12.95 3.26 -9.07
CA VAL A 76 -14.05 2.46 -8.55
C VAL A 76 -15.29 3.33 -8.27
N TYR A 77 -15.12 4.46 -7.61
CA TYR A 77 -16.22 5.35 -7.18
C TYR A 77 -16.94 6.01 -8.35
N GLU A 78 -16.19 6.40 -9.39
CA GLU A 78 -16.70 7.08 -10.57
C GLU A 78 -17.06 6.12 -11.71
N HIS A 79 -16.86 4.80 -11.54
CA HIS A 79 -17.07 3.79 -12.58
C HIS A 79 -16.36 4.15 -13.90
N LEU A 80 -15.09 4.58 -13.81
CA LEU A 80 -14.35 5.12 -14.97
C LEU A 80 -14.29 4.14 -16.14
N ASP A 81 -14.07 2.85 -15.88
CA ASP A 81 -14.02 1.80 -16.92
C ASP A 81 -15.33 1.72 -17.71
N TYR A 82 -16.47 1.80 -17.00
CA TYR A 82 -17.78 1.78 -17.63
C TYR A 82 -17.98 2.99 -18.53
N TYR A 83 -17.72 4.20 -18.01
CA TYR A 83 -17.93 5.43 -18.78
C TYR A 83 -16.95 5.60 -19.92
N CYS A 84 -15.68 5.18 -19.76
CA CYS A 84 -14.72 5.13 -20.86
C CYS A 84 -15.21 4.20 -21.99
N SER A 85 -15.64 2.98 -21.65
CA SER A 85 -16.17 2.02 -22.62
C SER A 85 -17.42 2.55 -23.34
N TYR A 86 -18.31 3.22 -22.59
CA TYR A 86 -19.51 3.85 -23.16
C TYR A 86 -19.17 4.92 -24.22
N VAL A 87 -18.16 5.74 -23.95
CA VAL A 87 -17.68 6.76 -24.90
C VAL A 87 -16.97 6.11 -26.09
N GLU A 88 -16.05 5.18 -25.84
CA GLU A 88 -15.27 4.47 -26.87
C GLU A 88 -16.14 3.66 -27.85
N SER A 89 -17.24 3.08 -27.38
CA SER A 89 -18.21 2.37 -28.23
C SER A 89 -18.96 3.30 -29.18
N GLY A 90 -18.86 4.61 -29.02
CA GLY A 90 -19.59 5.63 -29.75
C GLY A 90 -21.07 5.74 -29.36
N GLU A 91 -21.51 5.08 -28.29
CA GLU A 91 -22.89 5.17 -27.80
C GLU A 91 -23.22 6.59 -27.33
N TYR A 92 -22.29 7.26 -26.68
CA TYR A 92 -22.46 8.67 -26.29
C TYR A 92 -22.78 9.57 -27.50
N THR A 93 -22.04 9.42 -28.60
CA THR A 93 -22.26 10.22 -29.84
C THR A 93 -23.60 9.92 -30.50
N ARG A 94 -24.07 8.67 -30.40
CA ARG A 94 -25.38 8.26 -30.95
C ARG A 94 -26.53 8.64 -30.04
N SER A 95 -26.26 8.81 -28.75
CA SER A 95 -27.27 9.22 -27.76
C SER A 95 -27.70 10.67 -28.01
N LYS A 96 -29.00 10.91 -27.90
CA LYS A 96 -29.56 12.27 -27.92
C LYS A 96 -29.65 12.90 -26.52
N LYS A 97 -29.19 12.18 -25.48
CA LYS A 97 -29.23 12.64 -24.10
C LYS A 97 -27.97 13.46 -23.79
N PHE A 98 -28.14 14.52 -23.04
CA PHE A 98 -27.02 15.36 -22.58
C PHE A 98 -26.10 14.62 -21.61
N SER A 99 -26.64 13.76 -20.75
CA SER A 99 -25.91 13.00 -19.75
C SER A 99 -26.28 11.52 -19.77
N HIS A 100 -25.35 10.70 -19.31
CA HIS A 100 -25.53 9.26 -19.11
C HIS A 100 -25.17 8.94 -17.65
N VAL A 101 -26.13 8.49 -16.85
CA VAL A 101 -26.00 8.30 -15.40
C VAL A 101 -26.55 6.93 -14.97
N ASP A 102 -26.25 5.91 -15.76
CA ASP A 102 -26.75 4.55 -15.52
C ASP A 102 -26.02 3.85 -14.36
N CYS A 103 -24.78 4.26 -14.07
CA CYS A 103 -24.05 3.82 -12.87
C CYS A 103 -24.11 4.92 -11.79
N GLN A 104 -24.49 4.51 -10.58
CA GLN A 104 -24.46 5.39 -9.43
C GLN A 104 -23.00 5.58 -8.98
N PHE A 105 -22.51 6.80 -9.03
CA PHE A 105 -21.19 7.17 -8.50
C PHE A 105 -21.29 7.60 -7.02
N HIS A 106 -20.14 7.68 -6.36
CA HIS A 106 -20.05 8.04 -4.95
C HIS A 106 -19.12 9.22 -4.75
N GLU A 107 -19.49 10.12 -3.87
CA GLU A 107 -18.64 11.22 -3.43
C GLU A 107 -17.75 10.79 -2.26
N ILE A 108 -16.52 11.27 -2.21
CA ILE A 108 -15.59 11.07 -1.09
C ILE A 108 -15.90 12.04 0.06
N ALA A 109 -16.44 13.22 -0.26
CA ALA A 109 -16.77 14.24 0.73
C ALA A 109 -17.77 13.71 1.76
N GLY A 110 -17.46 13.93 3.06
CA GLY A 110 -18.27 13.45 4.19
C GLY A 110 -18.15 11.94 4.47
N LYS A 111 -17.31 11.20 3.73
CA LYS A 111 -17.03 9.80 4.00
C LYS A 111 -15.93 9.65 5.04
N THR A 112 -15.96 8.54 5.79
CA THR A 112 -14.87 8.17 6.69
C THR A 112 -13.84 7.34 5.94
N TRP A 113 -12.60 7.86 5.85
CA TRP A 113 -11.48 7.14 5.25
C TRP A 113 -10.55 6.58 6.33
N GLY A 114 -10.58 5.26 6.50
CA GLY A 114 -9.71 4.52 7.40
C GLY A 114 -8.33 4.25 6.79
N ILE A 115 -7.28 4.60 7.51
CA ILE A 115 -5.89 4.39 7.13
C ILE A 115 -5.29 3.28 8.00
N ALA A 116 -5.07 2.10 7.46
CA ALA A 116 -4.34 1.04 8.16
C ALA A 116 -2.83 1.24 8.00
N GLY A 117 -2.21 1.91 8.98
CA GLY A 117 -0.78 2.25 8.97
C GLY A 117 -0.48 3.69 8.58
N LEU A 118 -0.27 4.57 9.57
CA LEU A 118 -0.01 6.00 9.37
C LEU A 118 1.51 6.30 9.26
N GLY A 119 2.23 5.55 8.42
CA GLY A 119 3.62 5.82 8.01
C GLY A 119 3.71 7.01 7.03
N ALA A 120 4.82 7.15 6.31
CA ALA A 120 5.00 8.24 5.34
C ALA A 120 3.91 8.23 4.27
N ILE A 121 3.65 7.07 3.65
CA ILE A 121 2.61 6.89 2.63
C ILE A 121 1.22 7.14 3.22
N GLY A 122 0.90 6.50 4.38
CA GLY A 122 -0.41 6.67 5.02
C GLY A 122 -0.71 8.13 5.37
N ARG A 123 0.28 8.89 5.86
CA ARG A 123 0.12 10.33 6.12
C ARG A 123 -0.12 11.15 4.86
N GLN A 124 0.55 10.81 3.77
CA GLN A 124 0.33 11.50 2.50
C GLN A 124 -1.05 11.16 1.92
N THR A 125 -1.47 9.89 2.00
CA THR A 125 -2.83 9.48 1.61
C THR A 125 -3.88 10.19 2.48
N ALA A 126 -3.66 10.29 3.79
CA ALA A 126 -4.57 11.01 4.70
C ALA A 126 -4.76 12.48 4.32
N LYS A 127 -3.67 13.18 3.93
CA LYS A 127 -3.76 14.57 3.43
C LYS A 127 -4.59 14.68 2.16
N LEU A 128 -4.42 13.74 1.23
CA LEU A 128 -5.20 13.71 -0.01
C LEU A 128 -6.67 13.40 0.29
N ALA A 129 -6.96 12.41 1.14
CA ALA A 129 -8.31 12.08 1.57
C ALA A 129 -9.02 13.29 2.18
N GLN A 130 -8.34 14.01 3.07
CA GLN A 130 -8.86 15.23 3.68
C GLN A 130 -9.11 16.35 2.65
N ALA A 131 -8.25 16.48 1.64
CA ALA A 131 -8.44 17.45 0.56
C ALA A 131 -9.67 17.15 -0.31
N PHE A 132 -10.09 15.87 -0.38
CA PHE A 132 -11.37 15.45 -0.98
C PHE A 132 -12.57 15.57 -0.02
N GLY A 133 -12.37 16.09 1.19
CA GLY A 133 -13.45 16.28 2.16
C GLY A 133 -13.80 15.06 3.01
N ALA A 134 -12.96 14.01 3.01
CA ALA A 134 -13.14 12.86 3.88
C ALA A 134 -12.77 13.17 5.33
N GLU A 135 -13.46 12.52 6.27
CA GLU A 135 -13.00 12.40 7.65
C GLU A 135 -11.97 11.25 7.75
N VAL A 136 -10.81 11.52 8.35
CA VAL A 136 -9.73 10.53 8.40
C VAL A 136 -9.60 9.96 9.79
N ILE A 137 -9.64 8.62 9.89
CA ILE A 137 -9.26 7.85 11.08
C ILE A 137 -8.13 6.89 10.74
N TYR A 138 -7.35 6.45 11.73
CA TYR A 138 -6.26 5.52 11.44
C TYR A 138 -6.06 4.45 12.51
N TYR A 139 -5.58 3.29 12.06
CA TYR A 139 -5.10 2.21 12.89
C TYR A 139 -3.57 2.08 12.81
N SER A 140 -2.92 1.77 13.95
CA SER A 140 -1.48 1.56 14.04
C SER A 140 -1.18 0.20 14.66
N ALA A 141 -0.73 -0.77 13.85
CA ALA A 141 -0.34 -2.10 14.31
C ALA A 141 0.88 -2.09 15.26
N SER A 142 1.75 -1.08 15.17
CA SER A 142 2.89 -0.88 16.08
C SER A 142 2.46 -0.32 17.45
N GLY A 143 1.23 0.17 17.57
CA GLY A 143 0.75 0.85 18.76
C GLY A 143 1.20 2.31 18.88
N ASN A 144 2.01 2.82 17.94
CA ASN A 144 2.48 4.20 17.98
C ASN A 144 1.31 5.17 17.81
N ALA A 145 1.21 6.14 18.71
CA ALA A 145 0.41 7.34 18.51
C ALA A 145 1.27 8.37 17.78
N TYR A 146 0.69 9.00 16.76
CA TYR A 146 1.33 10.10 16.04
C TYR A 146 0.69 11.42 16.48
N ASP A 147 1.50 12.45 16.60
CA ASP A 147 1.02 13.82 16.84
C ASP A 147 0.48 14.39 15.50
N VAL A 148 -0.78 14.06 15.23
CA VAL A 148 -1.51 14.42 14.01
C VAL A 148 -2.97 14.72 14.33
N LEU A 149 -3.63 15.43 13.43
CA LEU A 149 -5.05 15.81 13.56
C LEU A 149 -6.03 14.62 13.40
N TYR A 150 -5.55 13.44 13.02
CA TYR A 150 -6.40 12.27 12.74
C TYR A 150 -6.63 11.44 14.00
N GLN A 151 -7.85 10.99 14.19
CA GLN A 151 -8.21 10.13 15.32
C GLN A 151 -7.60 8.73 15.13
N ARG A 152 -6.84 8.27 16.14
CA ARG A 152 -6.41 6.87 16.22
C ARG A 152 -7.55 6.04 16.78
N VAL A 153 -7.79 4.89 16.13
CA VAL A 153 -8.81 3.92 16.53
C VAL A 153 -8.18 2.51 16.65
N ASP A 154 -8.88 1.57 17.25
CA ASP A 154 -8.51 0.16 17.17
C ASP A 154 -8.87 -0.44 15.79
N PHE A 155 -8.49 -1.70 15.57
CA PHE A 155 -8.68 -2.32 14.26
C PHE A 155 -10.16 -2.60 13.96
N ASP A 156 -10.92 -3.05 14.94
CA ASP A 156 -12.35 -3.32 14.76
C ASP A 156 -13.11 -2.02 14.48
N GLU A 157 -12.81 -0.98 15.25
CA GLU A 157 -13.40 0.35 15.03
C GLU A 157 -13.05 0.93 13.64
N LEU A 158 -11.82 0.70 13.13
CA LEU A 158 -11.45 1.07 11.77
C LEU A 158 -12.36 0.39 10.74
N LEU A 159 -12.59 -0.93 10.89
CA LEU A 159 -13.43 -1.71 9.97
C LEU A 159 -14.89 -1.24 9.99
N GLU A 160 -15.45 -1.03 11.19
CA GLU A 160 -16.86 -0.69 11.37
C GLU A 160 -17.23 0.74 10.95
N LYS A 161 -16.29 1.69 11.14
CA LYS A 161 -16.56 3.12 10.89
C LYS A 161 -16.15 3.62 9.52
N SER A 162 -15.33 2.86 8.79
CA SER A 162 -14.80 3.35 7.53
C SER A 162 -15.70 3.01 6.34
N ASP A 163 -16.03 3.99 5.53
CA ASP A 163 -16.60 3.79 4.19
C ASP A 163 -15.50 3.37 3.19
N ILE A 164 -14.27 3.82 3.42
CA ILE A 164 -13.09 3.58 2.58
C ILE A 164 -11.95 3.14 3.48
N ILE A 165 -11.24 2.07 3.12
CA ILE A 165 -10.03 1.64 3.83
C ILE A 165 -8.87 1.54 2.85
N SER A 166 -7.74 2.18 3.20
CA SER A 166 -6.48 2.00 2.49
C SER A 166 -5.39 1.44 3.42
N VAL A 167 -4.62 0.48 2.89
CA VAL A 167 -3.65 -0.28 3.67
C VAL A 167 -2.23 0.16 3.31
N HIS A 168 -1.52 0.72 4.30
CA HIS A 168 -0.17 1.28 4.16
C HIS A 168 0.79 0.76 5.26
N CYS A 169 0.37 -0.27 6.01
CA CYS A 169 1.23 -0.91 6.99
C CYS A 169 2.22 -1.88 6.30
N PRO A 170 3.46 -2.00 6.81
CA PRO A 170 4.41 -2.98 6.31
C PRO A 170 3.94 -4.42 6.63
N LEU A 171 4.34 -5.39 5.81
CA LEU A 171 4.13 -6.80 6.10
C LEU A 171 5.12 -7.25 7.19
N ASN A 172 4.58 -7.69 8.33
CA ASN A 172 5.32 -8.28 9.44
C ASN A 172 4.41 -9.20 10.27
N GLU A 173 4.90 -9.78 11.35
CA GLU A 173 4.14 -10.71 12.21
C GLU A 173 2.82 -10.12 12.72
N LYS A 174 2.77 -8.81 13.00
CA LYS A 174 1.57 -8.13 13.51
C LYS A 174 0.54 -7.79 12.43
N THR A 175 0.97 -7.72 11.17
CA THR A 175 0.12 -7.28 10.06
C THR A 175 -0.18 -8.39 9.06
N GLN A 176 0.53 -9.51 9.17
CA GLN A 176 0.29 -10.67 8.32
C GLN A 176 -1.11 -11.24 8.57
N GLY A 177 -1.92 -11.25 7.51
CA GLY A 177 -3.29 -11.73 7.58
C GLY A 177 -4.23 -10.84 8.39
N LEU A 178 -3.94 -9.56 8.56
CA LEU A 178 -4.79 -8.60 9.24
C LEU A 178 -6.16 -8.49 8.56
N PHE A 179 -6.20 -8.41 7.23
CA PHE A 179 -7.42 -8.38 6.42
C PHE A 179 -7.78 -9.78 5.92
N ARG A 180 -8.35 -10.61 6.82
CA ARG A 180 -8.91 -11.94 6.50
C ARG A 180 -10.43 -11.86 6.34
N ALA A 181 -11.05 -12.98 6.00
CA ALA A 181 -12.51 -13.07 5.81
C ALA A 181 -13.32 -12.48 6.98
N ASP A 182 -12.85 -12.63 8.20
CA ASP A 182 -13.53 -12.09 9.39
C ASP A 182 -13.46 -10.56 9.47
N ALA A 183 -12.38 -9.94 8.96
CA ALA A 183 -12.29 -8.49 8.85
C ALA A 183 -13.31 -7.96 7.82
N PHE A 184 -13.40 -8.58 6.66
CA PHE A 184 -14.38 -8.18 5.63
C PHE A 184 -15.85 -8.35 6.05
N LYS A 185 -16.14 -9.24 7.00
CA LYS A 185 -17.52 -9.39 7.54
C LYS A 185 -17.91 -8.27 8.51
N LYS A 186 -16.93 -7.51 9.03
CA LYS A 186 -17.15 -6.39 9.93
C LYS A 186 -17.28 -5.04 9.22
N MET A 187 -16.93 -4.99 7.94
CA MET A 187 -17.12 -3.86 7.04
C MET A 187 -18.57 -3.82 6.54
#